data_9203e445d23a0153aa0d209c3b8475c3
#
_entry.id   9203e445d23a0153aa0d209c3b8475c3
#
_cell.length_a   1.000
_cell.length_b   1.000
_cell.length_c   1.000
_cell.angle_alpha   90.00
_cell.angle_beta   90.00
_cell.angle_gamma   90.00
#
_symmetry.space_group_name_H-M   'P 1'
#
loop_
_entity.id
_entity.type
_entity.pdbx_description
1 polymer ?
#
loop_
_entity_poly.entity_id
_entity_poly.type
_entity_poly.pdbx_seq_one_letter_code
_entity_poly.pdbx_strand_id
1 'polypeptide(L)'
;MKLLFIILNFIVMENKTATFGSGCFWCTEAIFELVEGVESVESGYSAGKTENPTYKEVTSGKTNHAEVVNIEYDPSKVSYAELLEIFWRTHDPTTLNRQGADVGTQYRSIILYHDSEQKELSEKIMKELDNSGSWDSPIVTQIEKFEKFYTAENYHQDYYKLNPNNCLLYTSPSPRDSTL
;
A
#
# COMPACT_ATOMS: atom_id res chain seq x y z
N MET A 1 -8.57 53.27 20.01
CA MET A 1 -7.64 52.36 19.33
C MET A 1 -8.16 50.93 19.54
N LYS A 2 -8.88 50.36 18.55
CA LYS A 2 -9.43 48.99 18.65
C LYS A 2 -8.36 48.02 18.16
N LEU A 3 -7.89 47.16 19.06
CA LEU A 3 -6.95 46.08 18.73
C LEU A 3 -7.71 44.97 18.04
N LEU A 4 -7.49 44.76 16.75
CA LEU A 4 -8.07 43.70 15.97
C LEU A 4 -7.26 42.42 16.23
N PHE A 5 -7.79 41.50 17.03
CA PHE A 5 -7.23 40.17 17.18
C PHE A 5 -7.57 39.34 15.94
N ILE A 6 -6.60 39.16 15.05
CA ILE A 6 -6.69 38.18 13.96
C ILE A 6 -6.43 36.80 14.61
N ILE A 7 -7.49 36.06 14.84
CA ILE A 7 -7.38 34.64 15.20
C ILE A 7 -7.03 33.89 13.92
N LEU A 8 -5.75 33.53 13.80
CA LEU A 8 -5.29 32.62 12.75
C LEU A 8 -5.78 31.22 13.14
N ASN A 9 -6.88 30.77 12.58
CA ASN A 9 -7.31 29.39 12.70
C ASN A 9 -6.34 28.53 11.87
N PHE A 10 -5.37 27.91 12.52
CA PHE A 10 -4.65 26.78 11.95
C PHE A 10 -5.64 25.63 11.84
N ILE A 11 -6.11 25.36 10.63
CA ILE A 11 -6.81 24.12 10.32
C ILE A 11 -5.73 23.03 10.39
N VAL A 12 -5.64 22.33 11.51
CA VAL A 12 -4.87 21.08 11.58
C VAL A 12 -5.64 20.09 10.73
N MET A 13 -5.08 19.71 9.59
CA MET A 13 -5.66 18.65 8.77
C MET A 13 -5.47 17.33 9.53
N GLU A 14 -6.55 16.59 9.70
CA GLU A 14 -6.51 15.28 10.33
C GLU A 14 -5.79 14.29 9.38
N ASN A 15 -4.90 13.45 9.95
CA ASN A 15 -4.23 12.40 9.19
C ASN A 15 -5.25 11.50 8.51
N LYS A 16 -4.92 11.05 7.31
CA LYS A 16 -5.73 10.10 6.53
C LYS A 16 -5.02 8.74 6.49
N THR A 17 -5.79 7.72 6.11
CA THR A 17 -5.29 6.35 5.99
C THR A 17 -5.40 5.86 4.56
N ALA A 18 -4.38 5.13 4.09
CA ALA A 18 -4.39 4.35 2.86
C ALA A 18 -3.96 2.91 3.16
N THR A 19 -4.53 1.92 2.46
CA THR A 19 -4.18 0.51 2.68
C THR A 19 -3.92 -0.19 1.36
N PHE A 20 -2.70 -0.73 1.18
CA PHE A 20 -2.23 -1.34 -0.06
C PHE A 20 -1.59 -2.70 0.17
N GLY A 21 -1.82 -3.63 -0.77
CA GLY A 21 -1.07 -4.87 -0.90
C GLY A 21 -0.41 -4.95 -2.28
N SER A 22 0.91 -5.07 -2.31
CA SER A 22 1.73 -5.07 -3.52
C SER A 22 2.78 -6.21 -3.52
N GLY A 23 2.41 -7.36 -2.98
CA GLY A 23 3.31 -8.48 -2.74
C GLY A 23 3.75 -8.57 -1.28
N CYS A 24 5.03 -8.83 -1.04
CA CYS A 24 5.60 -8.91 0.30
C CYS A 24 5.48 -7.57 1.05
N PHE A 25 4.79 -7.55 2.18
CA PHE A 25 4.56 -6.34 2.96
C PHE A 25 5.84 -5.71 3.54
N TRP A 26 6.91 -6.48 3.76
CA TRP A 26 8.20 -5.91 4.17
C TRP A 26 8.74 -4.91 3.13
N CYS A 27 8.64 -5.27 1.83
CA CYS A 27 9.08 -4.40 0.75
C CYS A 27 8.18 -3.16 0.66
N THR A 28 6.88 -3.36 0.76
CA THR A 28 5.88 -2.29 0.69
C THR A 28 6.04 -1.31 1.86
N GLU A 29 6.18 -1.80 3.09
CA GLU A 29 6.45 -1.00 4.29
C GLU A 29 7.69 -0.13 4.09
N ALA A 30 8.83 -0.74 3.73
CA ALA A 30 10.09 -0.02 3.55
C ALA A 30 10.03 1.10 2.50
N ILE A 31 9.21 0.94 1.45
CA ILE A 31 9.03 1.95 0.41
C ILE A 31 8.22 3.13 0.94
N PHE A 32 7.08 2.87 1.58
CA PHE A 32 6.19 3.93 2.04
C PHE A 32 6.74 4.68 3.26
N GLU A 33 7.54 4.06 4.09
CA GLU A 33 8.25 4.72 5.19
C GLU A 33 9.23 5.80 4.75
N LEU A 34 9.69 5.77 3.50
CA LEU A 34 10.59 6.78 2.92
C LEU A 34 9.85 8.00 2.36
N VAL A 35 8.53 7.99 2.35
CA VAL A 35 7.72 9.05 1.75
C VAL A 35 7.53 10.19 2.75
N GLU A 36 7.95 11.39 2.37
CA GLU A 36 7.69 12.58 3.19
C GLU A 36 6.19 12.82 3.32
N GLY A 37 5.71 12.98 4.55
CA GLY A 37 4.28 13.13 4.87
C GLY A 37 3.61 11.83 5.29
N VAL A 38 4.26 10.68 5.15
CA VAL A 38 3.83 9.43 5.80
C VAL A 38 4.29 9.47 7.25
N GLU A 39 3.34 9.31 8.18
CA GLU A 39 3.60 9.38 9.62
C GLU A 39 3.84 7.99 10.22
N SER A 40 3.14 6.97 9.72
CA SER A 40 3.36 5.57 10.11
C SER A 40 2.98 4.60 8.98
N VAL A 41 3.65 3.46 8.95
CA VAL A 41 3.31 2.32 8.10
C VAL A 41 3.28 1.08 8.97
N GLU A 42 2.20 0.32 8.90
CA GLU A 42 2.02 -0.90 9.69
C GLU A 42 1.76 -2.08 8.77
N SER A 43 2.59 -3.11 8.85
CA SER A 43 2.42 -4.36 8.12
C SER A 43 1.32 -5.22 8.75
N GLY A 44 0.45 -5.82 7.92
CA GLY A 44 -0.66 -6.62 8.41
C GLY A 44 -1.40 -7.41 7.34
N TYR A 45 -2.58 -7.89 7.72
CA TYR A 45 -3.44 -8.75 6.91
C TYR A 45 -4.82 -8.14 6.77
N SER A 46 -5.37 -8.19 5.55
CA SER A 46 -6.72 -7.69 5.28
C SER A 46 -7.39 -8.45 4.11
N ALA A 47 -8.65 -8.13 3.83
CA ALA A 47 -9.44 -8.68 2.73
C ALA A 47 -9.58 -10.21 2.74
N GLY A 48 -9.46 -10.84 3.90
CA GLY A 48 -9.66 -12.28 4.11
C GLY A 48 -10.87 -12.56 5.00
N LYS A 49 -11.05 -13.84 5.33
CA LYS A 49 -12.25 -14.33 6.06
C LYS A 49 -11.95 -14.76 7.50
N THR A 50 -10.69 -15.01 7.84
CA THR A 50 -10.28 -15.49 9.16
C THR A 50 -10.08 -14.32 10.10
N GLU A 51 -10.67 -14.37 11.28
CA GLU A 51 -10.42 -13.37 12.32
C GLU A 51 -9.09 -13.62 13.03
N ASN A 52 -8.34 -12.55 13.29
CA ASN A 52 -7.03 -12.57 13.95
C ASN A 52 -6.10 -13.66 13.38
N PRO A 53 -5.85 -13.66 12.06
CA PRO A 53 -5.07 -14.70 11.44
C PRO A 53 -3.60 -14.59 11.87
N THR A 54 -2.94 -15.72 11.99
CA THR A 54 -1.49 -15.80 12.14
C THR A 54 -0.80 -15.80 10.78
N TYR A 55 0.47 -15.40 10.72
CA TYR A 55 1.28 -15.49 9.49
C TYR A 55 1.24 -16.87 8.85
N LYS A 56 1.36 -17.93 9.68
CA LYS A 56 1.30 -19.32 9.20
C LYS A 56 -0.04 -19.65 8.53
N GLU A 57 -1.14 -19.13 9.03
CA GLU A 57 -2.46 -19.35 8.43
C GLU A 57 -2.58 -18.58 7.11
N VAL A 58 -2.12 -17.32 7.07
CA VAL A 58 -2.12 -16.49 5.86
C VAL A 58 -1.30 -17.15 4.76
N THR A 59 -0.06 -17.54 5.04
CA THR A 59 0.84 -18.19 4.07
C THR A 59 0.35 -19.56 3.60
N SER A 60 -0.57 -20.21 4.33
CA SER A 60 -1.24 -21.43 3.86
C SER A 60 -2.19 -21.21 2.68
N GLY A 61 -2.54 -19.93 2.38
CA GLY A 61 -3.50 -19.55 1.34
C GLY A 61 -4.97 -19.80 1.69
N LYS A 62 -5.28 -20.36 2.87
CA LYS A 62 -6.65 -20.74 3.25
C LYS A 62 -7.48 -19.62 3.82
N THR A 63 -6.86 -18.58 4.35
CA THR A 63 -7.53 -17.43 4.95
C THR A 63 -8.06 -16.45 3.94
N ASN A 64 -7.52 -16.47 2.71
CA ASN A 64 -7.71 -15.46 1.66
C ASN A 64 -7.30 -14.04 2.06
N HIS A 65 -6.56 -13.85 3.16
CA HIS A 65 -5.98 -12.55 3.47
C HIS A 65 -4.87 -12.18 2.49
N ALA A 66 -4.78 -10.89 2.17
CA ALA A 66 -3.59 -10.31 1.54
C ALA A 66 -2.64 -9.79 2.62
N GLU A 67 -1.34 -9.85 2.34
CA GLU A 67 -0.35 -9.04 3.00
C GLU A 67 -0.55 -7.60 2.54
N VAL A 68 -0.77 -6.70 3.48
CA VAL A 68 -1.02 -5.28 3.20
C VAL A 68 -0.26 -4.40 4.18
N VAL A 69 -0.06 -3.14 3.80
CA VAL A 69 0.38 -2.09 4.71
C VAL A 69 -0.74 -1.09 4.93
N ASN A 70 -0.90 -0.67 6.18
CA ASN A 70 -1.78 0.41 6.58
C ASN A 70 -0.91 1.67 6.79
N ILE A 71 -1.19 2.72 6.03
CA ILE A 71 -0.37 3.92 5.92
C ILE A 71 -1.15 5.08 6.51
N GLU A 72 -0.64 5.69 7.59
CA GLU A 72 -1.14 6.95 8.10
C GLU A 72 -0.32 8.10 7.49
N TYR A 73 -0.98 9.10 6.92
CA TYR A 73 -0.31 10.19 6.22
C TYR A 73 -0.97 11.55 6.46
N ASP A 74 -0.15 12.60 6.44
CA ASP A 74 -0.58 14.00 6.48
C ASP A 74 -0.97 14.45 5.06
N PRO A 75 -2.27 14.66 4.77
CA PRO A 75 -2.73 15.02 3.43
C PRO A 75 -2.31 16.43 2.99
N SER A 76 -1.72 17.22 3.88
CA SER A 76 -1.12 18.52 3.53
C SER A 76 0.31 18.39 2.98
N LYS A 77 0.96 17.24 3.18
CA LYS A 77 2.34 16.96 2.73
C LYS A 77 2.38 15.98 1.57
N VAL A 78 1.55 14.93 1.61
CA VAL A 78 1.44 13.94 0.54
C VAL A 78 -0.02 13.62 0.26
N SER A 79 -0.41 13.60 -0.99
CA SER A 79 -1.78 13.28 -1.41
C SER A 79 -1.95 11.76 -1.59
N TYR A 80 -3.21 11.29 -1.53
CA TYR A 80 -3.54 9.91 -1.87
C TYR A 80 -3.15 9.54 -3.32
N ALA A 81 -3.21 10.51 -4.25
CA ALA A 81 -2.77 10.31 -5.63
C ALA A 81 -1.27 10.00 -5.74
N GLU A 82 -0.44 10.69 -4.95
CA GLU A 82 1.01 10.43 -4.90
C GLU A 82 1.31 9.06 -4.27
N LEU A 83 0.57 8.66 -3.22
CA LEU A 83 0.69 7.31 -2.66
C LEU A 83 0.28 6.24 -3.68
N LEU A 84 -0.78 6.46 -4.47
CA LEU A 84 -1.16 5.58 -5.57
C LEU A 84 -0.08 5.51 -6.66
N GLU A 85 0.55 6.65 -7.01
CA GLU A 85 1.64 6.66 -7.98
C GLU A 85 2.81 5.79 -7.52
N ILE A 86 3.19 5.88 -6.24
CA ILE A 86 4.22 5.02 -5.64
C ILE A 86 3.80 3.56 -5.71
N PHE A 87 2.57 3.24 -5.30
CA PHE A 87 2.03 1.88 -5.37
C PHE A 87 2.16 1.28 -6.79
N TRP A 88 1.71 2.01 -7.83
CA TRP A 88 1.75 1.54 -9.21
C TRP A 88 3.16 1.40 -9.78
N ARG A 89 4.14 2.16 -9.26
CA ARG A 89 5.54 2.15 -9.73
C ARG A 89 6.41 1.11 -9.04
N THR A 90 5.96 0.50 -7.97
CA THR A 90 6.82 -0.33 -7.10
C THR A 90 6.52 -1.81 -7.15
N HIS A 91 5.53 -2.23 -7.96
CA HIS A 91 5.21 -3.65 -8.14
C HIS A 91 4.66 -3.91 -9.55
N ASP A 92 4.53 -5.18 -9.92
CA ASP A 92 3.88 -5.60 -11.15
C ASP A 92 2.38 -5.86 -10.88
N PRO A 93 1.47 -4.98 -11.35
CA PRO A 93 0.03 -5.12 -11.11
C PRO A 93 -0.66 -6.11 -12.05
N THR A 94 0.08 -6.78 -12.94
CA THR A 94 -0.48 -7.67 -13.97
C THR A 94 -0.41 -9.15 -13.60
N THR A 95 0.25 -9.50 -12.49
CA THR A 95 0.43 -10.89 -12.08
C THR A 95 -0.58 -11.30 -11.01
N LEU A 96 -1.49 -12.19 -11.37
CA LEU A 96 -2.54 -12.67 -10.46
C LEU A 96 -1.95 -13.51 -9.31
N ASN A 97 -2.27 -13.13 -8.06
CA ASN A 97 -1.82 -13.82 -6.85
C ASN A 97 -0.31 -14.09 -6.84
N ARG A 98 0.46 -13.14 -7.31
CA ARG A 98 1.91 -13.27 -7.42
C ARG A 98 2.59 -11.92 -7.46
N GLN A 99 3.79 -11.81 -6.88
CA GLN A 99 4.69 -10.70 -7.09
C GLN A 99 6.12 -11.21 -7.18
N GLY A 100 6.73 -11.10 -8.37
CA GLY A 100 8.06 -11.64 -8.63
C GLY A 100 8.13 -13.15 -8.36
N ALA A 101 8.97 -13.58 -7.42
CA ALA A 101 9.14 -14.96 -7.01
C ALA A 101 8.06 -15.44 -6.02
N ASP A 102 7.40 -14.52 -5.33
CA ASP A 102 6.41 -14.82 -4.31
C ASP A 102 5.07 -15.21 -4.94
N VAL A 103 4.60 -16.42 -4.67
CA VAL A 103 3.36 -16.99 -5.24
C VAL A 103 2.39 -17.33 -4.12
N GLY A 104 1.16 -16.81 -4.23
CA GLY A 104 0.08 -17.06 -3.28
C GLY A 104 -0.91 -15.90 -3.24
N THR A 105 -2.15 -16.17 -2.79
CA THR A 105 -3.22 -15.17 -2.69
C THR A 105 -2.85 -14.00 -1.77
N GLN A 106 -1.96 -14.24 -0.79
CA GLN A 106 -1.46 -13.22 0.12
C GLN A 106 -0.62 -12.15 -0.59
N TYR A 107 -0.01 -12.46 -1.71
CA TYR A 107 0.86 -11.54 -2.47
C TYR A 107 0.15 -10.83 -3.63
N ARG A 108 -1.19 -10.88 -3.65
CA ARG A 108 -1.97 -10.22 -4.71
C ARG A 108 -1.89 -8.70 -4.64
N SER A 109 -1.96 -8.07 -5.79
CA SER A 109 -2.10 -6.62 -5.88
C SER A 109 -3.51 -6.21 -5.47
N ILE A 110 -3.63 -5.34 -4.46
CA ILE A 110 -4.92 -4.87 -3.91
C ILE A 110 -4.84 -3.47 -3.33
N ILE A 111 -5.86 -2.68 -3.59
CA ILE A 111 -6.12 -1.38 -2.97
C ILE A 111 -7.37 -1.53 -2.10
N LEU A 112 -7.28 -1.17 -0.83
CA LEU A 112 -8.41 -1.17 0.09
C LEU A 112 -8.82 0.28 0.40
N TYR A 113 -9.89 0.75 -0.24
CA TYR A 113 -10.34 2.14 -0.10
C TYR A 113 -11.13 2.36 1.19
N HIS A 114 -10.88 3.49 1.85
CA HIS A 114 -11.54 3.91 3.10
C HIS A 114 -12.77 4.80 2.86
N ASP A 115 -12.81 5.49 1.72
CA ASP A 115 -13.90 6.39 1.34
C ASP A 115 -14.16 6.37 -0.18
N SER A 116 -15.21 7.10 -0.62
CA SER A 116 -15.60 7.16 -2.03
C SER A 116 -14.58 7.91 -2.90
N GLU A 117 -13.87 8.90 -2.35
CA GLU A 117 -12.86 9.67 -3.07
C GLU A 117 -11.66 8.77 -3.42
N GLN A 118 -11.19 7.98 -2.45
CA GLN A 118 -10.13 7.00 -2.68
C GLN A 118 -10.54 5.96 -3.72
N LYS A 119 -11.79 5.46 -3.63
CA LYS A 119 -12.33 4.50 -4.60
C LYS A 119 -12.30 5.06 -6.03
N GLU A 120 -12.95 6.21 -6.22
CA GLU A 120 -13.08 6.84 -7.54
C GLU A 120 -11.72 7.15 -8.16
N LEU A 121 -10.79 7.65 -7.35
CA LEU A 121 -9.43 7.97 -7.80
C LEU A 121 -8.65 6.71 -8.18
N SER A 122 -8.74 5.65 -7.36
CA SER A 122 -8.07 4.37 -7.65
C SER A 122 -8.58 3.73 -8.93
N GLU A 123 -9.90 3.67 -9.12
CA GLU A 123 -10.55 3.12 -10.32
C GLU A 123 -10.18 3.93 -11.58
N LYS A 124 -10.17 5.26 -11.47
CA LYS A 124 -9.78 6.16 -12.56
C LYS A 124 -8.34 5.94 -13.00
N ILE A 125 -7.39 5.98 -12.04
CA ILE A 125 -5.97 5.82 -12.34
C ILE A 125 -5.70 4.42 -12.89
N MET A 126 -6.26 3.37 -12.31
CA MET A 126 -6.11 2.01 -12.82
C MET A 126 -6.56 1.90 -14.30
N LYS A 127 -7.72 2.48 -14.63
CA LYS A 127 -8.23 2.49 -16.01
C LYS A 127 -7.34 3.27 -16.96
N GLU A 128 -6.80 4.41 -16.53
CA GLU A 128 -5.88 5.22 -17.33
C GLU A 128 -4.58 4.45 -17.59
N LEU A 129 -4.02 3.80 -16.58
CA LEU A 129 -2.82 2.98 -16.71
C LEU A 129 -3.02 1.76 -17.60
N ASP A 130 -4.13 1.04 -17.44
CA ASP A 130 -4.45 -0.14 -18.25
C ASP A 130 -4.61 0.24 -19.76
N ASN A 131 -5.19 1.40 -20.02
CA ASN A 131 -5.33 1.93 -21.38
C ASN A 131 -4.06 2.57 -21.95
N SER A 132 -3.07 2.88 -21.14
CA SER A 132 -1.85 3.56 -21.57
C SER A 132 -0.90 2.65 -22.37
N GLY A 133 -1.07 1.33 -22.27
CA GLY A 133 -0.14 0.35 -22.83
C GLY A 133 1.21 0.29 -22.12
N SER A 134 1.29 0.79 -20.89
CA SER A 134 2.52 0.72 -20.07
C SER A 134 2.85 -0.70 -19.62
N TRP A 135 1.89 -1.62 -19.73
CA TRP A 135 2.02 -3.02 -19.34
C TRP A 135 1.60 -3.91 -20.51
N ASP A 136 2.33 -5.01 -20.72
CA ASP A 136 2.04 -5.99 -21.79
C ASP A 136 0.80 -6.86 -21.51
N SER A 137 0.32 -6.84 -20.26
CA SER A 137 -0.83 -7.62 -19.80
C SER A 137 -1.81 -6.74 -19.04
N PRO A 138 -3.09 -7.08 -18.99
CA PRO A 138 -4.09 -6.32 -18.23
C PRO A 138 -3.76 -6.24 -16.75
N ILE A 139 -4.09 -5.12 -16.14
CA ILE A 139 -3.97 -4.92 -14.69
C ILE A 139 -4.99 -5.81 -13.96
N VAL A 140 -4.53 -6.57 -12.96
CA VAL A 140 -5.35 -7.49 -12.14
C VAL A 140 -5.51 -7.01 -10.69
N THR A 141 -5.10 -5.80 -10.40
CA THR A 141 -5.23 -5.19 -9.06
C THR A 141 -6.70 -5.16 -8.63
N GLN A 142 -6.98 -5.67 -7.44
CA GLN A 142 -8.30 -5.59 -6.83
C GLN A 142 -8.48 -4.22 -6.18
N ILE A 143 -9.67 -3.62 -6.31
CA ILE A 143 -10.06 -2.39 -5.60
C ILE A 143 -11.28 -2.75 -4.77
N GLU A 144 -11.10 -2.89 -3.45
CA GLU A 144 -12.12 -3.35 -2.53
C GLU A 144 -12.31 -2.36 -1.38
N LYS A 145 -13.46 -2.44 -0.72
CA LYS A 145 -13.70 -1.62 0.48
C LYS A 145 -12.88 -2.15 1.64
N PHE A 146 -12.20 -1.24 2.34
CA PHE A 146 -11.57 -1.57 3.62
C PHE A 146 -12.65 -1.98 4.63
N GLU A 147 -12.46 -3.15 5.24
CA GLU A 147 -13.38 -3.64 6.28
C GLU A 147 -12.65 -3.80 7.61
N LYS A 148 -11.54 -4.52 7.61
CA LYS A 148 -10.80 -4.82 8.83
C LYS A 148 -9.32 -5.08 8.51
N PHE A 149 -8.47 -4.59 9.39
CA PHE A 149 -7.04 -4.83 9.37
C PHE A 149 -6.62 -5.60 10.61
N TYR A 150 -5.71 -6.53 10.43
CA TYR A 150 -5.08 -7.29 11.50
C TYR A 150 -3.58 -7.05 11.44
N THR A 151 -3.06 -6.40 12.46
CA THR A 151 -1.62 -6.13 12.59
C THR A 151 -0.84 -7.44 12.54
N ALA A 152 0.18 -7.52 11.70
CA ALA A 152 1.08 -8.66 11.67
C ALA A 152 1.94 -8.71 12.93
N GLU A 153 2.50 -9.86 13.21
CA GLU A 153 3.33 -10.10 14.39
C GLU A 153 4.53 -9.13 14.45
N ASN A 154 4.96 -8.75 15.64
CA ASN A 154 5.99 -7.72 15.86
C ASN A 154 7.28 -7.94 15.08
N TYR A 155 7.66 -9.19 14.78
CA TYR A 155 8.86 -9.49 14.01
C TYR A 155 8.75 -9.16 12.52
N HIS A 156 7.55 -8.80 12.05
CA HIS A 156 7.31 -8.31 10.69
C HIS A 156 7.38 -6.79 10.58
N GLN A 157 7.18 -6.06 11.66
CA GLN A 157 7.22 -4.60 11.66
C GLN A 157 8.65 -4.08 11.54
N ASP A 158 8.85 -3.00 10.79
CA ASP A 158 10.17 -2.38 10.57
C ASP A 158 11.24 -3.38 10.07
N TYR A 159 10.81 -4.41 9.33
CA TYR A 159 11.69 -5.55 9.02
C TYR A 159 13.01 -5.13 8.38
N TYR A 160 13.00 -4.22 7.43
CA TYR A 160 14.22 -3.76 6.76
C TYR A 160 15.10 -2.87 7.65
N LYS A 161 14.52 -2.05 8.49
CA LYS A 161 15.27 -1.24 9.45
C LYS A 161 16.03 -2.13 10.44
N LEU A 162 15.38 -3.21 10.88
CA LEU A 162 15.95 -4.18 11.83
C LEU A 162 16.89 -5.20 11.17
N ASN A 163 16.78 -5.41 9.85
CA ASN A 163 17.54 -6.39 9.10
C ASN A 163 18.21 -5.78 7.85
N PRO A 164 19.08 -4.76 7.99
CA PRO A 164 19.62 -3.99 6.86
C PRO A 164 20.50 -4.80 5.90
N ASN A 165 20.94 -5.99 6.30
CA ASN A 165 21.75 -6.89 5.47
C ASN A 165 20.93 -7.90 4.68
N ASN A 166 19.60 -7.93 4.83
CA ASN A 166 18.73 -8.80 4.06
C ASN A 166 18.41 -8.20 2.69
N CYS A 167 18.89 -8.86 1.65
CA CYS A 167 18.97 -8.37 0.26
C CYS A 167 17.66 -8.49 -0.55
N LEU A 168 16.47 -8.55 0.08
CA LEU A 168 15.20 -8.72 -0.65
C LEU A 168 14.82 -7.49 -1.50
N LEU A 169 15.21 -6.28 -1.08
CA LEU A 169 14.95 -5.05 -1.85
C LEU A 169 15.68 -4.98 -3.20
N TYR A 170 16.78 -5.72 -3.36
CA TYR A 170 17.57 -5.74 -4.60
C TYR A 170 17.03 -6.71 -5.66
N THR A 171 16.01 -7.51 -5.33
CA THR A 171 15.41 -8.51 -6.24
C THR A 171 14.02 -8.13 -6.71
N SER A 172 13.42 -7.05 -6.21
CA SER A 172 12.18 -6.53 -6.75
C SER A 172 12.49 -5.80 -8.05
N PRO A 173 11.94 -6.24 -9.20
CA PRO A 173 12.15 -5.53 -10.47
C PRO A 173 11.53 -4.13 -10.35
N SER A 174 12.39 -3.12 -10.31
CA SER A 174 11.94 -1.74 -10.44
C SER A 174 11.41 -1.55 -11.86
N PRO A 175 10.25 -0.88 -12.05
CA PRO A 175 9.78 -0.47 -13.37
C PRO A 175 10.77 0.40 -14.15
N ARG A 176 11.83 0.90 -13.50
CA ARG A 176 12.93 1.65 -14.16
C ARG A 176 13.89 0.75 -14.94
N ASP A 177 13.87 -0.56 -14.72
CA ASP A 177 14.71 -1.51 -15.44
C ASP A 177 14.02 -2.06 -16.70
N SER A 178 12.73 -1.84 -16.85
CA SER A 178 12.01 -1.99 -18.10
C SER A 178 12.04 -0.66 -18.87
N THR A 179 13.24 -0.29 -19.30
CA THR A 179 13.55 0.65 -20.37
C THR A 179 12.48 1.35 -21.13
N LEU A 180 12.78 2.35 -21.25
CA LEU A 180 12.82 3.22 -22.43
C LEU A 180 13.40 2.56 -23.68
#